data_05d11e9f6b899d145a0e20c22958b7a0
#
_entry.id   05d11e9f6b899d145a0e20c22958b7a0
#
_cell.length_a   1.000
_cell.length_b   1.000
_cell.length_c   1.000
_cell.angle_alpha   90.00
_cell.angle_beta   90.00
_cell.angle_gamma   90.00
#
_symmetry.space_group_name_H-M   'P 1'
#
loop_
_entity.id
_entity.type
_entity.pdbx_description
1 polymer ?
#
loop_
_entity_poly.entity_id
_entity_poly.type
_entity_poly.pdbx_seq_one_letter_code
_entity_poly.pdbx_strand_id
1 'polypeptide(L)'
;MRIRAAWLVIRPSRADLSVSALPIAAFFIIGSIAFTVAALARLFWNVPVSDFGEYRILAVTLLAVLLVPVATLGSVAARLSARRRDERLSTLRLLGASAGWVRAIVVVETSLLGAMGLLGSVIGYLLLTPLLSFVPVAGIQTPLGAIWLPAWLLVGIGLSLVLAAVISVASGLRNVVISPLGVRARTNAPKLHWLRLAISAIVVGGCIVILQFTSVSWGAIGITAALLGVLVAIMAVQNVAGPFVIGLFARRQAASAQNAAKLIAARGLLESPKAAWRQVSGVALASFVVVPAGSILGFLNTVQNGPTAISSQQLLFFADIRTVVLTAVAVSSLLVACSVGITQSSAILERRDLYVGLDRLGMPVDVMEASRRKAVMTPLKIAAIGSSVLASTLVIPVVAISLFTAPLFIVSVALCVVGGVWIVRLGVAATHPVLRGVLTEPDQTF
;
A
#
# COMPACT_ATOMS: atom_id res chain seq x y z
N MET A 1 38.54 15.94 -7.86
CA MET A 1 37.51 16.68 -8.62
C MET A 1 36.11 15.99 -8.59
N ARG A 2 36.02 14.68 -8.80
CA ARG A 2 34.72 13.94 -8.89
C ARG A 2 33.84 14.04 -7.63
N ILE A 3 34.41 14.02 -6.41
CA ILE A 3 33.64 14.06 -5.14
C ILE A 3 33.04 15.46 -4.89
N ARG A 4 33.77 16.54 -5.20
CA ARG A 4 33.26 17.92 -5.05
C ARG A 4 32.13 18.23 -6.05
N ALA A 5 32.22 17.71 -7.29
CA ALA A 5 31.17 17.84 -8.28
C ALA A 5 29.91 17.05 -7.85
N ALA A 6 30.07 15.86 -7.28
CA ALA A 6 28.96 15.07 -6.73
C ALA A 6 28.27 15.81 -5.58
N TRP A 7 29.03 16.46 -4.69
CA TRP A 7 28.48 17.21 -3.57
C TRP A 7 27.69 18.46 -4.00
N LEU A 8 28.13 19.16 -5.05
CA LEU A 8 27.42 20.29 -5.64
C LEU A 8 26.10 19.87 -6.32
N VAL A 9 26.06 18.67 -6.91
CA VAL A 9 24.85 18.10 -7.52
C VAL A 9 23.84 17.60 -6.47
N ILE A 10 24.34 17.14 -5.30
CA ILE A 10 23.51 16.61 -4.21
C ILE A 10 22.97 17.75 -3.31
N ARG A 11 23.56 18.96 -3.36
CA ARG A 11 23.12 20.08 -2.52
C ARG A 11 21.72 20.53 -2.92
N PRO A 12 20.71 20.37 -2.02
CA PRO A 12 19.34 20.75 -2.35
C PRO A 12 19.24 22.27 -2.52
N SER A 13 18.73 22.72 -3.65
CA SER A 13 18.25 24.10 -3.77
C SER A 13 16.98 24.29 -2.95
N ARG A 14 16.62 25.52 -2.56
CA ARG A 14 15.37 25.78 -1.81
C ARG A 14 14.12 25.25 -2.54
N ALA A 15 14.15 25.21 -3.86
CA ALA A 15 13.11 24.60 -4.71
C ALA A 15 13.08 23.06 -4.61
N ASP A 16 14.22 22.41 -4.34
CA ASP A 16 14.30 20.96 -4.17
C ASP A 16 13.78 20.48 -2.79
N LEU A 17 13.58 21.36 -1.82
CA LEU A 17 13.09 20.99 -0.48
C LEU A 17 11.66 20.46 -0.52
N SER A 18 10.77 21.06 -1.31
CA SER A 18 9.40 20.58 -1.49
C SER A 18 9.35 19.23 -2.22
N VAL A 19 10.34 18.98 -3.07
CA VAL A 19 10.50 17.76 -3.88
C VAL A 19 11.04 16.61 -3.05
N SER A 20 12.00 16.86 -2.17
CA SER A 20 12.59 15.85 -1.28
C SER A 20 11.73 15.57 -0.05
N ALA A 21 10.83 16.48 0.32
CA ALA A 21 9.92 16.30 1.45
C ALA A 21 8.98 15.09 1.29
N LEU A 22 8.46 14.83 0.07
CA LEU A 22 7.54 13.70 -0.17
C LEU A 22 8.19 12.32 0.07
N PRO A 23 9.38 11.99 -0.45
CA PRO A 23 10.07 10.75 -0.10
C PRO A 23 10.40 10.64 1.39
N ILE A 24 10.89 11.73 2.03
CA ILE A 24 11.20 11.74 3.46
C ILE A 24 9.93 11.46 4.28
N ALA A 25 8.82 12.14 3.97
CA ALA A 25 7.54 11.92 4.64
C ALA A 25 7.03 10.47 4.44
N ALA A 26 7.22 9.90 3.24
CA ALA A 26 6.86 8.52 2.98
C ALA A 26 7.66 7.54 3.84
N PHE A 27 9.00 7.69 3.93
CA PHE A 27 9.83 6.86 4.80
C PHE A 27 9.54 7.08 6.27
N PHE A 28 9.25 8.32 6.69
CA PHE A 28 8.80 8.65 8.04
C PHE A 28 7.53 7.88 8.41
N ILE A 29 6.49 7.92 7.59
CA ILE A 29 5.22 7.25 7.85
C ILE A 29 5.40 5.72 7.86
N ILE A 30 6.10 5.18 6.86
CA ILE A 30 6.35 3.73 6.76
C ILE A 30 7.11 3.23 7.97
N GLY A 31 8.20 3.91 8.34
CA GLY A 31 9.04 3.53 9.46
C GLY A 31 8.29 3.62 10.78
N SER A 32 7.56 4.73 11.03
CA SER A 32 6.75 4.89 12.26
C SER A 32 5.74 3.75 12.43
N ILE A 33 5.03 3.40 11.37
CA ILE A 33 4.05 2.32 11.39
C ILE A 33 4.74 0.96 11.52
N ALA A 34 5.82 0.71 10.79
CA ALA A 34 6.56 -0.54 10.87
C ALA A 34 7.12 -0.80 12.28
N PHE A 35 7.68 0.22 12.93
CA PHE A 35 8.15 0.11 14.31
C PHE A 35 7.00 -0.11 15.29
N THR A 36 5.89 0.60 15.14
CA THR A 36 4.69 0.43 15.98
C THR A 36 4.12 -0.98 15.89
N VAL A 37 4.01 -1.52 14.67
CA VAL A 37 3.54 -2.89 14.43
C VAL A 37 4.50 -3.93 14.96
N ALA A 38 5.81 -3.71 14.77
CA ALA A 38 6.83 -4.61 15.31
C ALA A 38 6.83 -4.62 16.84
N ALA A 39 6.58 -3.48 17.49
CA ALA A 39 6.42 -3.38 18.93
C ALA A 39 5.21 -4.19 19.41
N LEU A 40 4.06 -4.03 18.77
CA LEU A 40 2.86 -4.80 19.09
C LEU A 40 3.06 -6.30 18.85
N ALA A 41 3.66 -6.68 17.73
CA ALA A 41 3.97 -8.10 17.47
C ALA A 41 4.92 -8.70 18.52
N ARG A 42 5.91 -7.91 18.98
CA ARG A 42 6.80 -8.35 20.06
C ARG A 42 6.08 -8.53 21.40
N LEU A 43 5.09 -7.68 21.70
CA LEU A 43 4.26 -7.86 22.89
C LEU A 43 3.56 -9.23 22.88
N PHE A 44 2.89 -9.57 21.76
CA PHE A 44 2.26 -10.88 21.59
C PHE A 44 3.28 -12.04 21.62
N TRP A 45 4.48 -11.82 21.08
CA TRP A 45 5.53 -12.84 21.07
C TRP A 45 6.04 -13.19 22.47
N ASN A 46 6.07 -12.22 23.38
CA ASN A 46 6.61 -12.36 24.74
C ASN A 46 5.56 -12.69 25.79
N VAL A 47 4.32 -12.95 25.43
CA VAL A 47 3.28 -13.38 26.39
C VAL A 47 3.68 -14.74 26.97
N PRO A 48 3.85 -14.86 28.31
CA PRO A 48 4.36 -16.08 28.95
C PRO A 48 3.31 -17.20 29.06
N VAL A 49 2.13 -17.02 28.46
CA VAL A 49 1.00 -17.91 28.63
C VAL A 49 0.92 -18.91 27.49
N SER A 50 0.77 -20.17 27.89
CA SER A 50 0.28 -21.35 27.18
C SER A 50 1.25 -22.19 26.36
N ASP A 51 1.06 -23.48 26.51
CA ASP A 51 1.75 -24.60 25.85
C ASP A 51 1.57 -24.67 24.33
N PHE A 52 0.77 -23.79 23.73
CA PHE A 52 0.34 -23.92 22.32
C PHE A 52 0.93 -22.92 21.33
N GLY A 53 1.73 -21.96 21.76
CA GLY A 53 2.32 -20.97 20.83
C GLY A 53 1.30 -20.08 20.09
N GLU A 54 0.04 -20.04 20.53
CA GLU A 54 -1.06 -19.33 19.87
C GLU A 54 -0.78 -17.83 19.74
N TYR A 55 -0.20 -17.20 20.75
CA TYR A 55 0.18 -15.79 20.72
C TYR A 55 1.30 -15.49 19.71
N ARG A 56 2.21 -16.45 19.48
CA ARG A 56 3.23 -16.32 18.43
C ARG A 56 2.63 -16.35 17.04
N ILE A 57 1.55 -17.15 16.84
CA ILE A 57 0.79 -17.14 15.59
C ILE A 57 0.15 -15.78 15.37
N LEU A 58 -0.44 -15.14 16.39
CA LEU A 58 -0.99 -13.79 16.28
C LEU A 58 0.09 -12.77 15.90
N ALA A 59 1.27 -12.81 16.54
CA ALA A 59 2.39 -11.93 16.21
C ALA A 59 2.84 -12.09 14.76
N VAL A 60 3.03 -13.34 14.30
CA VAL A 60 3.44 -13.64 12.92
C VAL A 60 2.37 -13.22 11.92
N THR A 61 1.10 -13.49 12.20
CA THR A 61 -0.03 -13.12 11.34
C THR A 61 -0.13 -11.60 11.20
N LEU A 62 0.02 -10.84 12.29
CA LEU A 62 0.03 -9.38 12.26
C LEU A 62 1.14 -8.84 11.37
N LEU A 63 2.37 -9.33 11.55
CA LEU A 63 3.52 -8.92 10.72
C LEU A 63 3.31 -9.27 9.24
N ALA A 64 2.79 -10.46 8.98
CA ALA A 64 2.57 -10.97 7.63
C ALA A 64 1.54 -10.17 6.85
N VAL A 65 0.40 -9.90 7.46
CA VAL A 65 -0.69 -9.11 6.85
C VAL A 65 -0.23 -7.68 6.56
N LEU A 66 0.60 -7.10 7.42
CA LEU A 66 1.08 -5.74 7.27
C LEU A 66 2.35 -5.60 6.40
N LEU A 67 3.06 -6.70 6.14
CA LEU A 67 4.23 -6.71 5.26
C LEU A 67 3.90 -6.15 3.86
N VAL A 68 2.75 -6.54 3.30
CA VAL A 68 2.38 -6.16 1.93
C VAL A 68 2.01 -4.67 1.82
N PRO A 69 1.16 -4.07 2.67
CA PRO A 69 0.93 -2.62 2.67
C PRO A 69 2.21 -1.81 2.87
N VAL A 70 3.08 -2.23 3.78
CA VAL A 70 4.38 -1.59 4.04
C VAL A 70 5.28 -1.66 2.79
N ALA A 71 5.38 -2.83 2.16
CA ALA A 71 6.17 -3.02 0.94
C ALA A 71 5.61 -2.21 -0.25
N THR A 72 4.28 -2.11 -0.39
CA THR A 72 3.66 -1.31 -1.46
C THR A 72 3.96 0.18 -1.28
N LEU A 73 3.78 0.73 -0.09
CA LEU A 73 4.10 2.12 0.21
C LEU A 73 5.62 2.39 0.07
N GLY A 74 6.48 1.47 0.53
CA GLY A 74 7.92 1.54 0.36
C GLY A 74 8.33 1.60 -1.11
N SER A 75 7.69 0.80 -1.97
CA SER A 75 7.93 0.85 -3.42
C SER A 75 7.48 2.16 -4.06
N VAL A 76 6.41 2.78 -3.56
CA VAL A 76 5.93 4.10 -4.00
C VAL A 76 6.95 5.17 -3.61
N ALA A 77 7.42 5.19 -2.36
CA ALA A 77 8.43 6.12 -1.88
C ALA A 77 9.73 6.04 -2.69
N ALA A 78 10.21 4.83 -2.94
CA ALA A 78 11.41 4.58 -3.73
C ALA A 78 11.27 5.09 -5.18
N ARG A 79 10.13 4.84 -5.83
CA ARG A 79 9.88 5.30 -7.22
C ARG A 79 9.71 6.80 -7.32
N LEU A 80 9.12 7.42 -6.31
CA LEU A 80 8.99 8.87 -6.25
C LEU A 80 10.36 9.54 -6.27
N SER A 81 11.29 8.99 -5.50
CA SER A 81 12.67 9.41 -5.48
C SER A 81 13.38 9.23 -6.83
N ALA A 82 13.07 8.17 -7.59
CA ALA A 82 13.74 7.85 -8.86
C ALA A 82 13.25 8.68 -10.05
N ARG A 83 11.93 8.89 -10.20
CA ARG A 83 11.35 9.47 -11.43
C ARG A 83 11.74 10.91 -11.74
N ARG A 84 11.85 11.76 -10.71
CA ARG A 84 12.19 13.17 -10.90
C ARG A 84 13.62 13.44 -11.33
N ARG A 85 14.45 12.42 -11.30
CA ARG A 85 15.87 12.50 -11.65
C ARG A 85 16.14 12.09 -13.08
N ASP A 86 15.19 11.45 -13.74
CA ASP A 86 15.39 10.95 -15.11
C ASP A 86 15.83 12.07 -16.04
N GLU A 87 15.34 13.31 -15.89
CA GLU A 87 15.77 14.47 -16.67
C GLU A 87 17.20 14.92 -16.31
N ARG A 88 17.52 15.06 -15.01
CA ARG A 88 18.89 15.41 -14.57
C ARG A 88 19.90 14.30 -14.89
N LEU A 89 19.47 13.05 -14.81
CA LEU A 89 20.32 11.90 -15.15
C LEU A 89 20.55 11.77 -16.65
N SER A 90 19.57 12.13 -17.48
CA SER A 90 19.74 12.17 -18.93
C SER A 90 20.73 13.26 -19.35
N THR A 91 20.66 14.45 -18.75
CA THR A 91 21.64 15.52 -19.00
C THR A 91 23.05 15.15 -18.54
N LEU A 92 23.21 14.52 -17.38
CA LEU A 92 24.50 14.01 -16.91
C LEU A 92 25.09 12.94 -17.86
N ARG A 93 24.24 12.08 -18.43
CA ARG A 93 24.68 11.09 -19.42
C ARG A 93 25.09 11.74 -20.74
N LEU A 94 24.37 12.78 -21.19
CA LEU A 94 24.75 13.55 -22.37
C LEU A 94 26.11 14.27 -22.17
N LEU A 95 26.42 14.65 -20.91
CA LEU A 95 27.70 15.19 -20.50
C LEU A 95 28.82 14.14 -20.32
N GLY A 96 28.54 12.84 -20.63
CA GLY A 96 29.53 11.78 -20.62
C GLY A 96 29.64 10.99 -19.30
N ALA A 97 28.70 11.15 -18.37
CA ALA A 97 28.69 10.35 -17.13
C ALA A 97 28.43 8.87 -17.41
N SER A 98 29.22 7.98 -16.78
CA SER A 98 29.05 6.53 -16.92
C SER A 98 27.75 6.06 -16.24
N ALA A 99 27.13 5.01 -16.79
CA ALA A 99 25.91 4.42 -16.23
C ALA A 99 26.06 3.94 -14.77
N GLY A 100 27.25 3.44 -14.42
CA GLY A 100 27.58 3.02 -13.05
C GLY A 100 27.63 4.18 -12.07
N TRP A 101 28.21 5.31 -12.48
CA TRP A 101 28.29 6.52 -11.66
C TRP A 101 26.90 7.13 -11.41
N VAL A 102 26.06 7.18 -12.44
CA VAL A 102 24.67 7.62 -12.34
C VAL A 102 23.87 6.75 -11.35
N ARG A 103 24.03 5.41 -11.44
CA ARG A 103 23.40 4.49 -10.47
C ARG A 103 23.87 4.74 -9.04
N ALA A 104 25.17 4.92 -8.85
CA ALA A 104 25.74 5.17 -7.52
C ALA A 104 25.16 6.45 -6.88
N ILE A 105 25.05 7.53 -7.62
CA ILE A 105 24.44 8.78 -7.13
C ILE A 105 23.00 8.53 -6.67
N VAL A 106 22.19 7.86 -7.49
CA VAL A 106 20.77 7.61 -7.18
C VAL A 106 20.63 6.72 -5.93
N VAL A 107 21.47 5.69 -5.80
CA VAL A 107 21.47 4.81 -4.62
C VAL A 107 21.85 5.59 -3.37
N VAL A 108 22.92 6.38 -3.40
CA VAL A 108 23.38 7.18 -2.25
C VAL A 108 22.30 8.17 -1.82
N GLU A 109 21.72 8.90 -2.75
CA GLU A 109 20.69 9.88 -2.45
C GLU A 109 19.42 9.24 -1.91
N THR A 110 18.96 8.10 -2.49
CA THR A 110 17.80 7.36 -1.97
C THR A 110 18.08 6.85 -0.56
N SER A 111 19.30 6.36 -0.30
CA SER A 111 19.71 5.92 1.03
C SER A 111 19.73 7.06 2.04
N LEU A 112 20.20 8.24 1.67
CA LEU A 112 20.20 9.43 2.53
C LEU A 112 18.79 9.90 2.87
N LEU A 113 17.91 10.03 1.86
CA LEU A 113 16.50 10.42 2.07
C LEU A 113 15.76 9.38 2.92
N GLY A 114 16.02 8.10 2.66
CA GLY A 114 15.48 7.00 3.45
C GLY A 114 15.98 7.05 4.91
N ALA A 115 17.27 7.26 5.14
CA ALA A 115 17.84 7.38 6.47
C ALA A 115 17.27 8.57 7.24
N MET A 116 17.12 9.74 6.59
CA MET A 116 16.50 10.92 7.21
C MET A 116 15.04 10.65 7.61
N GLY A 117 14.26 10.04 6.72
CA GLY A 117 12.87 9.66 7.00
C GLY A 117 12.79 8.66 8.15
N LEU A 118 13.67 7.65 8.17
CA LEU A 118 13.71 6.63 9.23
C LEU A 118 14.18 7.17 10.57
N LEU A 119 15.12 8.12 10.63
CA LEU A 119 15.48 8.81 11.87
C LEU A 119 14.26 9.57 12.43
N GLY A 120 13.53 10.27 11.57
CA GLY A 120 12.28 10.90 11.96
C GLY A 120 11.23 9.87 12.42
N SER A 121 11.20 8.69 11.82
CA SER A 121 10.21 7.65 12.14
C SER A 121 10.38 7.07 13.55
N VAL A 122 11.56 7.12 14.14
CA VAL A 122 11.76 6.78 15.54
C VAL A 122 10.98 7.75 16.44
N ILE A 123 10.98 9.04 16.10
CA ILE A 123 10.19 10.04 16.83
C ILE A 123 8.69 9.76 16.65
N GLY A 124 8.26 9.46 15.42
CA GLY A 124 6.87 9.08 15.12
C GLY A 124 6.43 7.84 15.90
N TYR A 125 7.27 6.81 15.99
CA TYR A 125 7.04 5.62 16.80
C TYR A 125 6.91 5.96 18.30
N LEU A 126 7.81 6.78 18.84
CA LEU A 126 7.76 7.21 20.24
C LEU A 126 6.48 7.99 20.57
N LEU A 127 5.99 8.81 19.64
CA LEU A 127 4.72 9.53 19.77
C LEU A 127 3.49 8.57 19.73
N LEU A 128 3.59 7.45 19.02
CA LEU A 128 2.54 6.43 18.95
C LEU A 128 2.58 5.44 20.12
N THR A 129 3.71 5.32 20.82
CA THR A 129 3.89 4.41 21.96
C THR A 129 2.83 4.58 23.07
N PRO A 130 2.45 5.82 23.48
CA PRO A 130 1.39 5.99 24.49
C PRO A 130 0.02 5.44 24.04
N LEU A 131 -0.26 5.48 22.74
CA LEU A 131 -1.49 4.93 22.18
C LEU A 131 -1.52 3.40 22.29
N LEU A 132 -0.37 2.75 22.14
CA LEU A 132 -0.25 1.29 22.32
C LEU A 132 -0.44 0.84 23.78
N SER A 133 -0.11 1.68 24.76
CA SER A 133 -0.28 1.32 26.18
C SER A 133 -1.74 1.15 26.58
N PHE A 134 -2.68 1.73 25.83
CA PHE A 134 -4.12 1.52 26.02
C PHE A 134 -4.61 0.17 25.46
N VAL A 135 -3.79 -0.55 24.73
CA VAL A 135 -4.13 -1.86 24.15
C VAL A 135 -3.78 -2.94 25.17
N PRO A 136 -4.78 -3.60 25.79
CA PRO A 136 -4.51 -4.71 26.70
C PRO A 136 -4.02 -5.92 25.89
N VAL A 137 -3.04 -6.66 26.41
CA VAL A 137 -2.56 -7.92 25.87
C VAL A 137 -2.67 -8.97 26.94
N ALA A 138 -3.32 -10.09 26.67
CA ALA A 138 -3.63 -11.14 27.65
C ALA A 138 -4.37 -10.61 28.91
N GLY A 139 -5.21 -9.59 28.73
CA GLY A 139 -5.96 -8.95 29.81
C GLY A 139 -5.14 -8.03 30.72
N ILE A 140 -3.86 -7.84 30.46
CA ILE A 140 -2.97 -6.99 31.25
C ILE A 140 -2.69 -5.70 30.46
N GLN A 141 -2.80 -4.54 31.12
CA GLN A 141 -2.35 -3.30 30.53
C GLN A 141 -0.83 -3.34 30.34
N THR A 142 -0.38 -3.06 29.12
CA THR A 142 1.04 -3.16 28.78
C THR A 142 1.82 -1.96 29.34
N PRO A 143 2.81 -2.19 30.23
CA PRO A 143 3.64 -1.11 30.72
C PRO A 143 4.46 -0.51 29.56
N LEU A 144 4.63 0.81 29.58
CA LEU A 144 5.37 1.53 28.51
C LEU A 144 6.75 0.91 28.22
N GLY A 145 7.43 0.40 29.25
CA GLY A 145 8.75 -0.25 29.08
C GLY A 145 8.72 -1.54 28.25
N ALA A 146 7.60 -2.29 28.24
CA ALA A 146 7.46 -3.51 27.46
C ALA A 146 7.27 -3.22 25.96
N ILE A 147 6.74 -2.05 25.63
CA ILE A 147 6.48 -1.60 24.24
C ILE A 147 7.77 -1.19 23.55
N TRP A 148 8.81 -0.84 24.28
CA TRP A 148 10.05 -0.35 23.70
C TRP A 148 10.77 -1.44 22.91
N LEU A 149 11.01 -1.14 21.62
CA LEU A 149 11.81 -2.00 20.76
C LEU A 149 13.30 -1.89 21.13
N PRO A 150 14.01 -3.01 21.21
CA PRO A 150 15.45 -2.98 21.37
C PRO A 150 16.12 -2.34 20.16
N ALA A 151 17.22 -1.64 20.36
CA ALA A 151 17.92 -0.87 19.33
C ALA A 151 18.28 -1.71 18.09
N TRP A 152 18.65 -3.00 18.29
CA TRP A 152 18.97 -3.89 17.17
C TRP A 152 17.77 -4.18 16.25
N LEU A 153 16.54 -4.24 16.78
CA LEU A 153 15.33 -4.38 15.96
C LEU A 153 15.01 -3.10 15.20
N LEU A 154 15.16 -1.92 15.86
CA LEU A 154 14.98 -0.63 15.18
C LEU A 154 15.96 -0.49 14.00
N VAL A 155 17.23 -0.80 14.22
CA VAL A 155 18.25 -0.77 13.18
C VAL A 155 17.97 -1.82 12.09
N GLY A 156 17.62 -3.05 12.47
CA GLY A 156 17.34 -4.14 11.53
C GLY A 156 16.15 -3.85 10.61
N ILE A 157 15.03 -3.38 11.17
CA ILE A 157 13.84 -2.99 10.40
C ILE A 157 14.17 -1.77 9.53
N GLY A 158 14.84 -0.75 10.09
CA GLY A 158 15.23 0.44 9.33
C GLY A 158 16.15 0.09 8.15
N LEU A 159 17.15 -0.73 8.37
CA LEU A 159 18.07 -1.19 7.32
C LEU A 159 17.34 -2.00 6.24
N SER A 160 16.42 -2.89 6.63
CA SER A 160 15.62 -3.67 5.68
C SER A 160 14.74 -2.79 4.79
N LEU A 161 14.14 -1.74 5.33
CA LEU A 161 13.34 -0.77 4.57
C LEU A 161 14.18 0.04 3.58
N VAL A 162 15.37 0.52 4.00
CA VAL A 162 16.31 1.21 3.09
C VAL A 162 16.78 0.25 2.00
N LEU A 163 17.15 -0.96 2.35
CA LEU A 163 17.61 -1.97 1.39
C LEU A 163 16.53 -2.30 0.36
N ALA A 164 15.29 -2.48 0.79
CA ALA A 164 14.15 -2.70 -0.10
C ALA A 164 13.94 -1.51 -1.05
N ALA A 165 14.09 -0.27 -0.57
CA ALA A 165 14.02 0.92 -1.40
C ALA A 165 15.15 0.98 -2.42
N VAL A 166 16.38 0.72 -2.02
CA VAL A 166 17.56 0.68 -2.91
C VAL A 166 17.39 -0.39 -3.99
N ILE A 167 16.96 -1.59 -3.64
CA ILE A 167 16.68 -2.68 -4.60
C ILE A 167 15.58 -2.27 -5.58
N SER A 168 14.51 -1.63 -5.09
CA SER A 168 13.41 -1.14 -5.93
C SER A 168 13.88 -0.09 -6.94
N VAL A 169 14.70 0.86 -6.51
CA VAL A 169 15.29 1.90 -7.38
C VAL A 169 16.28 1.30 -8.37
N ALA A 170 17.17 0.44 -7.92
CA ALA A 170 18.17 -0.21 -8.78
C ALA A 170 17.50 -1.07 -9.88
N SER A 171 16.40 -1.75 -9.56
CA SER A 171 15.61 -2.52 -10.52
C SER A 171 14.89 -1.60 -11.54
N GLY A 172 14.40 -0.44 -11.10
CA GLY A 172 13.76 0.56 -11.97
C GLY A 172 14.73 1.19 -12.97
N LEU A 173 15.97 1.45 -12.56
CA LEU A 173 17.01 2.05 -13.40
C LEU A 173 17.53 1.13 -14.52
N ARG A 174 17.28 -0.19 -14.45
CA ARG A 174 17.69 -1.11 -15.52
C ARG A 174 17.16 -0.69 -16.89
N ASN A 175 15.92 -0.21 -16.96
CA ASN A 175 15.27 0.17 -18.23
C ASN A 175 15.79 1.50 -18.77
N VAL A 176 16.20 2.44 -17.91
CA VAL A 176 16.74 3.75 -18.31
C VAL A 176 18.16 3.62 -18.87
N VAL A 177 18.92 2.67 -18.36
CA VAL A 177 20.32 2.42 -18.76
C VAL A 177 20.40 1.80 -20.15
N ILE A 178 19.40 1.02 -20.57
CA ILE A 178 19.41 0.25 -21.83
C ILE A 178 19.04 1.12 -23.04
N SER A 179 18.30 2.23 -22.87
CA SER A 179 17.90 3.10 -23.99
C SER A 179 18.37 4.54 -23.78
N PRO A 180 19.59 4.91 -24.22
CA PRO A 180 20.12 6.27 -24.03
C PRO A 180 19.40 7.34 -24.86
N LEU A 181 18.68 6.97 -25.92
CA LEU A 181 18.04 7.90 -26.85
C LEU A 181 16.61 8.29 -26.46
N GLY A 182 16.10 7.89 -25.28
CA GLY A 182 14.81 8.39 -24.78
C GLY A 182 13.61 8.18 -25.71
N VAL A 183 13.73 7.33 -26.74
CA VAL A 183 12.61 7.01 -27.61
C VAL A 183 11.60 6.25 -26.76
N ARG A 184 10.61 6.96 -26.23
CA ARG A 184 9.38 6.35 -25.73
C ARG A 184 8.76 5.61 -26.90
N ALA A 185 9.16 4.34 -27.08
CA ALA A 185 8.44 3.47 -27.99
C ALA A 185 6.98 3.54 -27.56
N ARG A 186 6.10 3.97 -28.45
CA ARG A 186 4.65 3.87 -28.28
C ARG A 186 4.37 2.43 -27.89
N THR A 187 4.22 2.18 -26.61
CA THR A 187 3.82 0.86 -26.12
C THR A 187 2.39 0.66 -26.57
N ASN A 188 2.22 -0.17 -27.61
CA ASN A 188 0.89 -0.62 -28.01
C ASN A 188 0.15 -1.09 -26.75
N ALA A 189 -1.10 -0.66 -26.59
CA ALA A 189 -1.93 -1.06 -25.46
C ALA A 189 -1.87 -2.60 -25.32
N PRO A 190 -1.52 -3.13 -24.14
CA PRO A 190 -1.31 -4.55 -23.97
C PRO A 190 -2.57 -5.31 -24.37
N LYS A 191 -2.42 -6.29 -25.28
CA LYS A 191 -3.52 -7.15 -25.69
C LYS A 191 -4.07 -7.87 -24.43
N LEU A 192 -5.35 -7.76 -24.22
CA LEU A 192 -6.05 -8.41 -23.10
C LEU A 192 -6.09 -9.92 -23.36
N HIS A 193 -5.25 -10.70 -22.68
CA HIS A 193 -5.24 -12.15 -22.80
C HIS A 193 -6.15 -12.77 -21.75
N TRP A 194 -7.24 -13.43 -22.17
CA TRP A 194 -8.15 -14.21 -21.32
C TRP A 194 -7.44 -15.29 -20.52
N LEU A 195 -6.32 -15.79 -21.04
CA LEU A 195 -5.46 -16.76 -20.35
C LEU A 195 -5.04 -16.27 -18.94
N ARG A 196 -4.86 -14.97 -18.75
CA ARG A 196 -4.50 -14.40 -17.43
C ARG A 196 -5.63 -14.57 -16.43
N LEU A 197 -6.89 -14.43 -16.86
CA LEU A 197 -8.04 -14.66 -16.00
C LEU A 197 -8.21 -16.15 -15.70
N ALA A 198 -8.01 -17.03 -16.69
CA ALA A 198 -8.08 -18.47 -16.48
C ALA A 198 -7.03 -18.95 -15.46
N ILE A 199 -5.77 -18.50 -15.60
CA ILE A 199 -4.72 -18.79 -14.61
C ILE A 199 -5.09 -18.25 -13.24
N SER A 200 -5.61 -17.02 -13.18
CA SER A 200 -6.05 -16.42 -11.93
C SER A 200 -7.16 -17.23 -11.25
N ALA A 201 -8.13 -17.73 -12.02
CA ALA A 201 -9.21 -18.57 -11.49
C ALA A 201 -8.68 -19.92 -10.97
N ILE A 202 -7.74 -20.54 -11.68
CA ILE A 202 -7.10 -21.80 -11.23
C ILE A 202 -6.34 -21.59 -9.91
N VAL A 203 -5.57 -20.50 -9.79
CA VAL A 203 -4.85 -20.18 -8.55
C VAL A 203 -5.80 -19.92 -7.39
N VAL A 204 -6.90 -19.19 -7.62
CA VAL A 204 -7.94 -18.97 -6.59
C VAL A 204 -8.58 -20.29 -6.17
N GLY A 205 -8.92 -21.15 -7.12
CA GLY A 205 -9.45 -22.49 -6.84
C GLY A 205 -8.46 -23.33 -6.00
N GLY A 206 -7.18 -23.31 -6.35
CA GLY A 206 -6.12 -23.96 -5.57
C GLY A 206 -6.00 -23.40 -4.14
N CYS A 207 -6.12 -22.08 -3.97
CA CYS A 207 -6.15 -21.46 -2.64
C CYS A 207 -7.35 -21.91 -1.79
N ILE A 208 -8.54 -22.02 -2.40
CA ILE A 208 -9.73 -22.53 -1.71
C ILE A 208 -9.49 -23.97 -1.27
N VAL A 209 -8.95 -24.82 -2.14
CA VAL A 209 -8.63 -26.22 -1.81
C VAL A 209 -7.63 -26.27 -0.65
N ILE A 210 -6.54 -25.49 -0.69
CA ILE A 210 -5.55 -25.45 0.40
C ILE A 210 -6.23 -25.09 1.73
N LEU A 211 -7.08 -24.06 1.75
CA LEU A 211 -7.79 -23.63 2.96
C LEU A 211 -8.75 -24.71 3.49
N GLN A 212 -9.39 -25.48 2.63
CA GLN A 212 -10.28 -26.58 3.03
C GLN A 212 -9.53 -27.76 3.64
N PHE A 213 -8.30 -28.03 3.17
CA PHE A 213 -7.47 -29.12 3.68
C PHE A 213 -6.55 -28.70 4.82
N THR A 214 -6.54 -27.42 5.20
CA THR A 214 -5.77 -26.96 6.37
C THR A 214 -6.39 -27.52 7.63
N SER A 215 -5.65 -28.35 8.36
CA SER A 215 -6.11 -29.01 9.58
C SER A 215 -5.17 -28.69 10.76
N VAL A 216 -5.66 -28.88 11.98
CA VAL A 216 -4.88 -28.67 13.20
C VAL A 216 -3.64 -29.57 13.26
N SER A 217 -3.67 -30.71 12.55
CA SER A 217 -2.54 -31.64 12.44
C SER A 217 -1.30 -31.04 11.77
N TRP A 218 -1.45 -29.94 11.00
CA TRP A 218 -0.32 -29.24 10.37
C TRP A 218 0.52 -28.43 11.37
N GLY A 219 0.04 -28.29 12.61
CA GLY A 219 0.66 -27.47 13.63
C GLY A 219 0.64 -25.96 13.28
N ALA A 220 1.08 -25.15 14.23
CA ALA A 220 1.08 -23.68 14.09
C ALA A 220 1.88 -23.19 12.89
N ILE A 221 3.04 -23.79 12.63
CA ILE A 221 3.93 -23.39 11.52
C ILE A 221 3.30 -23.75 10.17
N GLY A 222 2.69 -24.91 10.03
CA GLY A 222 2.04 -25.33 8.80
C GLY A 222 0.82 -24.45 8.46
N ILE A 223 -0.03 -24.14 9.44
CA ILE A 223 -1.18 -23.27 9.27
C ILE A 223 -0.75 -21.86 8.86
N THR A 224 0.24 -21.28 9.56
CA THR A 224 0.75 -19.94 9.22
C THR A 224 1.38 -19.89 7.84
N ALA A 225 2.15 -20.91 7.46
CA ALA A 225 2.74 -21.02 6.12
C ALA A 225 1.67 -21.13 5.03
N ALA A 226 0.61 -21.91 5.25
CA ALA A 226 -0.53 -22.01 4.33
C ALA A 226 -1.27 -20.67 4.16
N LEU A 227 -1.59 -20.00 5.26
CA LEU A 227 -2.25 -18.68 5.24
C LEU A 227 -1.40 -17.62 4.52
N LEU A 228 -0.10 -17.59 4.79
CA LEU A 228 0.84 -16.70 4.11
C LEU A 228 0.94 -17.03 2.61
N GLY A 229 1.05 -18.31 2.27
CA GLY A 229 1.08 -18.76 0.88
C GLY A 229 -0.17 -18.34 0.12
N VAL A 230 -1.34 -18.53 0.70
CA VAL A 230 -2.63 -18.08 0.14
C VAL A 230 -2.65 -16.55 -0.01
N LEU A 231 -2.22 -15.80 0.99
CA LEU A 231 -2.17 -14.33 0.92
C LEU A 231 -1.27 -13.86 -0.24
N VAL A 232 -0.07 -14.42 -0.37
CA VAL A 232 0.87 -14.07 -1.45
C VAL A 232 0.30 -14.47 -2.81
N ALA A 233 -0.30 -15.66 -2.94
CA ALA A 233 -0.91 -16.14 -4.18
C ALA A 233 -2.05 -15.22 -4.63
N ILE A 234 -2.92 -14.82 -3.70
CA ILE A 234 -4.03 -13.88 -3.99
C ILE A 234 -3.50 -12.51 -4.39
N MET A 235 -2.43 -12.03 -3.74
CA MET A 235 -1.78 -10.78 -4.15
C MET A 235 -1.24 -10.88 -5.58
N ALA A 236 -0.63 -12.00 -5.95
CA ALA A 236 -0.16 -12.24 -7.31
C ALA A 236 -1.33 -12.26 -8.31
N VAL A 237 -2.43 -12.94 -7.98
CA VAL A 237 -3.66 -12.97 -8.77
C VAL A 237 -4.22 -11.56 -8.99
N GLN A 238 -4.35 -10.77 -7.94
CA GLN A 238 -4.85 -9.39 -8.04
C GLN A 238 -3.94 -8.52 -8.92
N ASN A 239 -2.62 -8.68 -8.83
CA ASN A 239 -1.67 -7.94 -9.67
C ASN A 239 -1.73 -8.33 -11.16
N VAL A 240 -2.15 -9.55 -11.47
CA VAL A 240 -2.32 -10.04 -12.85
C VAL A 240 -3.70 -9.69 -13.39
N ALA A 241 -4.76 -9.94 -12.63
CA ALA A 241 -6.15 -9.75 -13.04
C ALA A 241 -6.59 -8.28 -12.96
N GLY A 242 -6.10 -7.52 -11.98
CA GLY A 242 -6.51 -6.14 -11.72
C GLY A 242 -6.38 -5.20 -12.92
N PRO A 243 -5.23 -5.12 -13.58
CA PRO A 243 -5.08 -4.30 -14.79
C PRO A 243 -6.02 -4.72 -15.92
N PHE A 244 -6.31 -6.01 -16.04
CA PHE A 244 -7.24 -6.53 -17.04
C PHE A 244 -8.67 -6.04 -16.77
N VAL A 245 -9.13 -6.18 -15.52
CA VAL A 245 -10.46 -5.75 -15.10
C VAL A 245 -10.63 -4.24 -15.27
N ILE A 246 -9.65 -3.44 -14.85
CA ILE A 246 -9.66 -1.98 -15.07
C ILE A 246 -9.76 -1.66 -16.56
N GLY A 247 -8.98 -2.31 -17.41
CA GLY A 247 -9.02 -2.09 -18.85
C GLY A 247 -10.38 -2.43 -19.48
N LEU A 248 -11.02 -3.51 -19.02
CA LEU A 248 -12.36 -3.91 -19.47
C LEU A 248 -13.42 -2.86 -19.09
N PHE A 249 -13.42 -2.42 -17.83
CA PHE A 249 -14.34 -1.38 -17.36
C PHE A 249 -14.08 -0.02 -18.03
N ALA A 250 -12.83 0.34 -18.23
CA ALA A 250 -12.46 1.59 -18.92
C ALA A 250 -12.94 1.59 -20.38
N ARG A 251 -12.90 0.44 -21.09
CA ARG A 251 -13.48 0.31 -22.45
C ARG A 251 -14.98 0.54 -22.43
N ARG A 252 -15.71 -0.09 -21.52
CA ARG A 252 -17.16 0.11 -21.37
C ARG A 252 -17.47 1.56 -21.02
N GLN A 253 -16.69 2.17 -20.12
CA GLN A 253 -16.88 3.55 -19.72
C GLN A 253 -16.60 4.54 -20.85
N ALA A 254 -15.60 4.28 -21.71
CA ALA A 254 -15.30 5.09 -22.89
C ALA A 254 -16.42 5.00 -23.94
N ALA A 255 -16.98 3.80 -24.17
CA ALA A 255 -18.08 3.60 -25.09
C ALA A 255 -19.39 4.28 -24.64
N SER A 256 -19.63 4.38 -23.31
CA SER A 256 -20.82 5.00 -22.73
C SER A 256 -20.61 6.43 -22.21
N ALA A 257 -19.54 7.10 -22.67
CA ALA A 257 -19.20 8.43 -22.16
C ALA A 257 -20.10 9.50 -22.81
N GLN A 258 -20.90 10.17 -21.99
CA GLN A 258 -21.73 11.32 -22.40
C GLN A 258 -21.07 12.66 -22.13
N ASN A 259 -20.05 12.71 -21.26
CA ASN A 259 -19.36 13.93 -20.82
C ASN A 259 -17.86 13.86 -21.13
N ALA A 260 -17.24 14.99 -21.50
CA ALA A 260 -15.82 15.10 -21.79
C ALA A 260 -14.93 14.58 -20.64
N ALA A 261 -15.23 14.94 -19.39
CA ALA A 261 -14.51 14.48 -18.22
C ALA A 261 -14.53 12.94 -18.04
N LYS A 262 -15.65 12.28 -18.41
CA LYS A 262 -15.78 10.81 -18.35
C LYS A 262 -14.96 10.15 -19.46
N LEU A 263 -14.96 10.73 -20.67
CA LEU A 263 -14.21 10.24 -21.81
C LEU A 263 -12.69 10.38 -21.58
N ILE A 264 -12.23 11.54 -21.14
CA ILE A 264 -10.82 11.81 -20.84
C ILE A 264 -10.31 10.83 -19.76
N ALA A 265 -11.06 10.67 -18.67
CA ALA A 265 -10.72 9.73 -17.61
C ALA A 265 -10.60 8.28 -18.13
N ALA A 266 -11.59 7.83 -18.92
CA ALA A 266 -11.60 6.47 -19.47
C ALA A 266 -10.46 6.24 -20.46
N ARG A 267 -10.15 7.21 -21.34
CA ARG A 267 -9.01 7.13 -22.27
C ARG A 267 -7.68 7.09 -21.55
N GLY A 268 -7.48 7.92 -20.51
CA GLY A 268 -6.27 7.87 -19.68
C GLY A 268 -6.09 6.52 -18.97
N LEU A 269 -7.17 5.88 -18.53
CA LEU A 269 -7.12 4.53 -17.94
C LEU A 269 -6.78 3.45 -18.98
N LEU A 270 -7.26 3.59 -20.23
CA LEU A 270 -6.95 2.66 -21.31
C LEU A 270 -5.50 2.78 -21.79
N GLU A 271 -4.90 3.96 -21.70
CA GLU A 271 -3.50 4.19 -22.08
C GLU A 271 -2.55 3.35 -21.21
N SER A 272 -2.82 3.26 -19.89
CA SER A 272 -1.98 2.50 -18.97
C SER A 272 -2.74 1.84 -17.81
N PRO A 273 -3.51 0.76 -18.06
CA PRO A 273 -4.30 0.08 -17.03
C PRO A 273 -3.43 -0.46 -15.87
N LYS A 274 -2.19 -0.87 -16.19
CA LYS A 274 -1.21 -1.36 -15.22
C LYS A 274 -0.71 -0.23 -14.28
N ALA A 275 -0.58 0.99 -14.77
CA ALA A 275 -0.23 2.13 -13.94
C ALA A 275 -1.39 2.51 -13.02
N ALA A 276 -2.62 2.51 -13.55
CA ALA A 276 -3.83 2.74 -12.74
C ALA A 276 -4.00 1.69 -11.64
N TRP A 277 -3.80 0.40 -11.95
CA TRP A 277 -3.84 -0.67 -10.95
C TRP A 277 -2.82 -0.45 -9.83
N ARG A 278 -1.58 -0.12 -10.17
CA ARG A 278 -0.52 0.12 -9.16
C ARG A 278 -0.84 1.26 -8.20
N GLN A 279 -1.63 2.24 -8.61
CA GLN A 279 -2.06 3.33 -7.73
C GLN A 279 -3.08 2.86 -6.68
N VAL A 280 -3.90 1.86 -7.02
CA VAL A 280 -5.01 1.39 -6.18
C VAL A 280 -4.77 0.00 -5.57
N SER A 281 -3.66 -0.66 -5.89
CA SER A 281 -3.35 -2.02 -5.40
C SER A 281 -3.29 -2.11 -3.88
N GLY A 282 -2.88 -1.05 -3.19
CA GLY A 282 -2.92 -0.98 -1.73
C GLY A 282 -4.35 -1.01 -1.19
N VAL A 283 -5.30 -0.34 -1.87
CA VAL A 283 -6.73 -0.38 -1.49
C VAL A 283 -7.30 -1.78 -1.71
N ALA A 284 -6.94 -2.41 -2.84
CA ALA A 284 -7.33 -3.80 -3.11
C ALA A 284 -6.92 -4.73 -1.98
N LEU A 285 -5.68 -4.58 -1.50
CA LEU A 285 -5.18 -5.37 -0.37
C LEU A 285 -5.94 -5.08 0.93
N ALA A 286 -6.11 -3.81 1.29
CA ALA A 286 -6.84 -3.46 2.51
C ALA A 286 -8.27 -4.00 2.47
N SER A 287 -8.97 -3.84 1.35
CA SER A 287 -10.32 -4.38 1.17
C SER A 287 -10.35 -5.91 1.21
N PHE A 288 -9.30 -6.57 0.71
CA PHE A 288 -9.16 -8.02 0.82
C PHE A 288 -8.99 -8.47 2.27
N VAL A 289 -8.20 -7.77 3.07
CA VAL A 289 -7.95 -8.11 4.49
C VAL A 289 -9.18 -7.86 5.36
N VAL A 290 -9.96 -6.81 5.06
CA VAL A 290 -11.15 -6.44 5.85
C VAL A 290 -12.21 -7.53 5.88
N VAL A 291 -12.40 -8.28 4.79
CA VAL A 291 -13.45 -9.30 4.70
C VAL A 291 -13.16 -10.50 5.63
N PRO A 292 -12.01 -11.19 5.54
CA PRO A 292 -11.68 -12.25 6.49
C PRO A 292 -11.63 -11.74 7.94
N ALA A 293 -11.08 -10.54 8.14
CA ALA A 293 -11.02 -9.90 9.44
C ALA A 293 -12.40 -9.75 10.09
N GLY A 294 -13.35 -9.20 9.32
CA GLY A 294 -14.72 -9.08 9.79
C GLY A 294 -15.39 -10.45 10.02
N SER A 295 -15.13 -11.44 9.13
CA SER A 295 -15.65 -12.80 9.30
C SER A 295 -15.18 -13.43 10.61
N ILE A 296 -13.91 -13.25 10.95
CA ILE A 296 -13.34 -13.70 12.22
C ILE A 296 -14.03 -13.02 13.41
N LEU A 297 -14.23 -11.70 13.34
CA LEU A 297 -14.92 -10.95 14.41
C LEU A 297 -16.37 -11.39 14.57
N GLY A 298 -17.09 -11.64 13.46
CA GLY A 298 -18.45 -12.17 13.48
C GLY A 298 -18.51 -13.55 14.12
N PHE A 299 -17.61 -14.45 13.75
CA PHE A 299 -17.50 -15.79 14.31
C PHE A 299 -17.20 -15.75 15.83
N LEU A 300 -16.23 -14.92 16.24
CA LEU A 300 -15.90 -14.75 17.66
C LEU A 300 -17.10 -14.27 18.48
N ASN A 301 -17.88 -13.32 17.97
CA ASN A 301 -19.10 -12.85 18.62
C ASN A 301 -20.13 -13.96 18.77
N THR A 302 -20.27 -14.81 17.77
CA THR A 302 -21.20 -15.96 17.82
C THR A 302 -20.77 -16.98 18.84
N VAL A 303 -19.48 -17.29 18.92
CA VAL A 303 -18.92 -18.23 19.90
C VAL A 303 -19.07 -17.68 21.33
N GLN A 304 -18.78 -16.39 21.55
CA GLN A 304 -18.91 -15.76 22.89
C GLN A 304 -20.35 -15.71 23.40
N ASN A 305 -21.33 -15.57 22.52
CA ASN A 305 -22.75 -15.51 22.86
C ASN A 305 -23.44 -16.87 22.76
N GLY A 306 -22.70 -17.94 22.44
CA GLY A 306 -23.24 -19.30 22.31
C GLY A 306 -23.47 -19.97 23.68
N PRO A 307 -24.17 -21.11 23.69
CA PRO A 307 -24.52 -21.84 24.92
C PRO A 307 -23.33 -22.60 25.52
N THR A 308 -22.19 -22.63 24.90
CA THR A 308 -20.98 -23.32 25.36
C THR A 308 -20.25 -22.51 26.42
N ALA A 309 -19.96 -23.12 27.59
CA ALA A 309 -19.14 -22.48 28.62
C ALA A 309 -17.71 -22.25 28.07
N ILE A 310 -17.34 -20.98 27.91
CA ILE A 310 -16.02 -20.55 27.47
C ILE A 310 -15.16 -20.23 28.70
N SER A 311 -13.94 -20.74 28.74
CA SER A 311 -13.01 -20.42 29.82
C SER A 311 -12.61 -18.94 29.80
N SER A 312 -12.28 -18.35 30.95
CA SER A 312 -11.80 -16.98 31.06
C SER A 312 -10.55 -16.73 30.20
N GLN A 313 -9.69 -17.74 30.07
CA GLN A 313 -8.49 -17.68 29.25
C GLN A 313 -8.81 -17.59 27.71
N GLN A 314 -9.81 -18.36 27.28
CA GLN A 314 -10.29 -18.29 25.89
C GLN A 314 -10.94 -16.93 25.56
N LEU A 315 -11.66 -16.34 26.51
CA LEU A 315 -12.25 -15.01 26.35
C LEU A 315 -11.16 -13.94 26.16
N LEU A 316 -10.08 -14.00 26.94
CA LEU A 316 -8.94 -13.09 26.79
C LEU A 316 -8.27 -13.27 25.42
N PHE A 317 -8.03 -14.52 25.00
CA PHE A 317 -7.44 -14.80 23.69
C PHE A 317 -8.32 -14.30 22.54
N PHE A 318 -9.65 -14.42 22.62
CA PHE A 318 -10.57 -13.87 21.63
C PHE A 318 -10.53 -12.33 21.59
N ALA A 319 -10.38 -11.67 22.74
CA ALA A 319 -10.20 -10.23 22.81
C ALA A 319 -8.89 -9.80 22.13
N ASP A 320 -7.82 -10.57 22.29
CA ASP A 320 -6.53 -10.31 21.64
C ASP A 320 -6.59 -10.53 20.12
N ILE A 321 -7.26 -11.58 19.64
CA ILE A 321 -7.53 -11.76 18.22
C ILE A 321 -8.27 -10.54 17.65
N ARG A 322 -9.30 -10.07 18.34
CA ARG A 322 -10.06 -8.87 17.94
C ARG A 322 -9.15 -7.65 17.83
N THR A 323 -8.27 -7.46 18.79
CA THR A 323 -7.29 -6.37 18.81
C THR A 323 -6.33 -6.43 17.63
N VAL A 324 -5.77 -7.61 17.35
CA VAL A 324 -4.88 -7.82 16.19
C VAL A 324 -5.59 -7.51 14.87
N VAL A 325 -6.80 -8.02 14.71
CA VAL A 325 -7.61 -7.81 13.50
C VAL A 325 -7.94 -6.34 13.30
N LEU A 326 -8.42 -5.65 14.33
CA LEU A 326 -8.75 -4.22 14.24
C LEU A 326 -7.51 -3.37 13.96
N THR A 327 -6.38 -3.68 14.59
CA THR A 327 -5.11 -3.02 14.36
C THR A 327 -4.63 -3.24 12.93
N ALA A 328 -4.70 -4.46 12.40
CA ALA A 328 -4.32 -4.78 11.03
C ALA A 328 -5.16 -3.99 10.02
N VAL A 329 -6.48 -3.89 10.23
CA VAL A 329 -7.38 -3.12 9.37
C VAL A 329 -7.09 -1.62 9.45
N ALA A 330 -6.94 -1.07 10.66
CA ALA A 330 -6.65 0.36 10.87
C ALA A 330 -5.32 0.77 10.23
N VAL A 331 -4.27 0.00 10.49
CA VAL A 331 -2.93 0.25 9.95
C VAL A 331 -2.90 0.10 8.43
N SER A 332 -3.52 -0.96 7.88
CA SER A 332 -3.62 -1.14 6.43
C SER A 332 -4.34 0.03 5.76
N SER A 333 -5.45 0.49 6.35
CA SER A 333 -6.23 1.63 5.84
C SER A 333 -5.43 2.93 5.87
N LEU A 334 -4.68 3.16 6.95
CA LEU A 334 -3.80 4.33 7.09
C LEU A 334 -2.66 4.32 6.06
N LEU A 335 -1.98 3.18 5.91
CA LEU A 335 -0.91 3.01 4.91
C LEU A 335 -1.42 3.27 3.49
N VAL A 336 -2.61 2.76 3.18
CA VAL A 336 -3.25 2.98 1.87
C VAL A 336 -3.60 4.45 1.66
N ALA A 337 -4.17 5.12 2.65
CA ALA A 337 -4.50 6.54 2.57
C ALA A 337 -3.24 7.38 2.29
N CYS A 338 -2.16 7.13 3.02
CA CYS A 338 -0.87 7.77 2.82
C CYS A 338 -0.29 7.47 1.42
N SER A 339 -0.34 6.21 0.98
CA SER A 339 0.12 5.79 -0.35
C SER A 339 -0.60 6.52 -1.47
N VAL A 340 -1.92 6.60 -1.38
CA VAL A 340 -2.74 7.31 -2.38
C VAL A 340 -2.45 8.81 -2.35
N GLY A 341 -2.38 9.43 -1.17
CA GLY A 341 -2.06 10.85 -1.03
C GLY A 341 -0.72 11.20 -1.69
N ILE A 342 0.33 10.46 -1.36
CA ILE A 342 1.68 10.65 -1.92
C ILE A 342 1.67 10.42 -3.45
N THR A 343 1.03 9.36 -3.92
CA THR A 343 0.99 9.03 -5.35
C THR A 343 0.23 10.08 -6.16
N GLN A 344 -0.87 10.60 -5.61
CA GLN A 344 -1.66 11.64 -6.28
C GLN A 344 -0.94 12.99 -6.31
N SER A 345 -0.29 13.39 -5.22
CA SER A 345 0.53 14.59 -5.18
C SER A 345 1.66 14.53 -6.21
N SER A 346 2.34 13.40 -6.30
CA SER A 346 3.37 13.16 -7.31
C SER A 346 2.84 13.24 -8.74
N ALA A 347 1.68 12.62 -9.00
CA ALA A 347 1.08 12.60 -10.33
C ALA A 347 0.67 14.00 -10.83
N ILE A 348 0.26 14.90 -9.93
CA ILE A 348 -0.03 16.30 -10.27
C ILE A 348 1.26 17.02 -10.68
N LEU A 349 2.29 16.88 -9.88
CA LEU A 349 3.57 17.54 -10.12
C LEU A 349 4.27 17.03 -11.41
N GLU A 350 4.15 15.72 -11.71
CA GLU A 350 4.68 15.10 -12.93
C GLU A 350 3.96 15.57 -14.21
N ARG A 351 2.69 15.99 -14.11
CA ARG A 351 1.86 16.41 -15.25
C ARG A 351 1.61 17.92 -15.25
N ARG A 352 2.46 18.68 -14.56
CA ARG A 352 2.33 20.14 -14.44
C ARG A 352 2.14 20.80 -15.80
N ASP A 353 3.02 20.51 -16.76
CA ASP A 353 2.99 21.13 -18.10
C ASP A 353 1.68 20.83 -18.83
N LEU A 354 1.13 19.62 -18.65
CA LEU A 354 -0.16 19.24 -19.20
C LEU A 354 -1.29 20.09 -18.60
N TYR A 355 -1.32 20.28 -17.27
CA TYR A 355 -2.34 21.07 -16.62
C TYR A 355 -2.25 22.55 -16.97
N VAL A 356 -1.04 23.10 -17.00
CA VAL A 356 -0.79 24.48 -17.45
C VAL A 356 -1.18 24.66 -18.92
N GLY A 357 -0.84 23.69 -19.79
CA GLY A 357 -1.24 23.70 -21.19
C GLY A 357 -2.77 23.66 -21.38
N LEU A 358 -3.47 22.85 -20.62
CA LEU A 358 -4.94 22.75 -20.63
C LEU A 358 -5.61 24.03 -20.14
N ASP A 359 -5.05 24.66 -19.09
CA ASP A 359 -5.50 25.94 -18.56
C ASP A 359 -5.36 27.06 -19.60
N ARG A 360 -4.19 27.14 -20.28
CA ARG A 360 -3.94 28.09 -21.38
C ARG A 360 -4.88 27.88 -22.59
N LEU A 361 -5.36 26.65 -22.80
CA LEU A 361 -6.37 26.31 -23.80
C LEU A 361 -7.81 26.65 -23.35
N GLY A 362 -7.99 27.25 -22.15
CA GLY A 362 -9.29 27.66 -21.62
C GLY A 362 -10.10 26.51 -21.02
N MET A 363 -9.51 25.38 -20.66
CA MET A 363 -10.22 24.28 -20.03
C MET A 363 -10.57 24.64 -18.59
N PRO A 364 -11.86 24.61 -18.18
CA PRO A 364 -12.28 24.93 -16.81
C PRO A 364 -11.61 24.00 -15.79
N VAL A 365 -11.14 24.57 -14.69
CA VAL A 365 -10.48 23.82 -13.58
C VAL A 365 -11.38 22.71 -13.05
N ASP A 366 -12.69 22.95 -12.96
CA ASP A 366 -13.69 21.98 -12.49
C ASP A 366 -13.74 20.73 -13.39
N VAL A 367 -13.60 20.89 -14.71
CA VAL A 367 -13.57 19.76 -15.67
C VAL A 367 -12.28 18.97 -15.52
N MET A 368 -11.14 19.66 -15.33
CA MET A 368 -9.85 19.01 -15.07
C MET A 368 -9.92 18.19 -13.77
N GLU A 369 -10.45 18.79 -12.70
CA GLU A 369 -10.58 18.10 -11.41
C GLU A 369 -11.59 16.96 -11.46
N ALA A 370 -12.72 17.12 -12.13
CA ALA A 370 -13.70 16.06 -12.32
C ALA A 370 -13.13 14.88 -13.12
N SER A 371 -12.34 15.14 -14.17
CA SER A 371 -11.69 14.10 -14.96
C SER A 371 -10.64 13.34 -14.12
N ARG A 372 -9.81 14.05 -13.35
CA ARG A 372 -8.82 13.48 -12.44
C ARG A 372 -9.49 12.62 -11.36
N ARG A 373 -10.52 13.16 -10.70
CA ARG A 373 -11.27 12.42 -9.69
C ARG A 373 -11.88 11.14 -10.24
N LYS A 374 -12.46 11.16 -11.42
CA LYS A 374 -13.01 9.95 -12.08
C LYS A 374 -11.90 8.96 -12.46
N ALA A 375 -10.77 9.43 -12.94
CA ALA A 375 -9.63 8.59 -13.28
C ALA A 375 -9.07 7.81 -12.09
N VAL A 376 -9.19 8.35 -10.85
CA VAL A 376 -8.77 7.69 -9.61
C VAL A 376 -9.90 6.85 -9.00
N MET A 377 -11.12 7.40 -8.94
CA MET A 377 -12.24 6.75 -8.26
C MET A 377 -12.75 5.50 -9.00
N THR A 378 -12.66 5.46 -10.33
CA THR A 378 -13.09 4.29 -11.10
C THR A 378 -12.24 3.06 -10.78
N PRO A 379 -10.90 3.06 -10.95
CA PRO A 379 -10.08 1.91 -10.59
C PRO A 379 -10.13 1.59 -9.09
N LEU A 380 -10.29 2.62 -8.23
CA LEU A 380 -10.42 2.43 -6.79
C LEU A 380 -11.64 1.58 -6.42
N LYS A 381 -12.81 1.94 -6.94
CA LYS A 381 -14.05 1.17 -6.70
C LYS A 381 -13.94 -0.25 -7.23
N ILE A 382 -13.37 -0.42 -8.42
CA ILE A 382 -13.15 -1.75 -9.01
C ILE A 382 -12.21 -2.57 -8.12
N ALA A 383 -11.14 -1.98 -7.64
CA ALA A 383 -10.17 -2.65 -6.77
C ALA A 383 -10.80 -3.03 -5.43
N ALA A 384 -11.50 -2.10 -4.76
CA ALA A 384 -12.14 -2.36 -3.47
C ALA A 384 -13.21 -3.44 -3.56
N ILE A 385 -14.16 -3.30 -4.49
CA ILE A 385 -15.27 -4.25 -4.67
C ILE A 385 -14.74 -5.61 -5.16
N GLY A 386 -13.88 -5.62 -6.17
CA GLY A 386 -13.32 -6.85 -6.74
C GLY A 386 -12.51 -7.65 -5.71
N SER A 387 -11.72 -6.97 -4.88
CA SER A 387 -10.95 -7.62 -3.81
C SER A 387 -11.83 -8.13 -2.68
N SER A 388 -12.88 -7.39 -2.32
CA SER A 388 -13.85 -7.84 -1.30
C SER A 388 -14.62 -9.08 -1.78
N VAL A 389 -15.06 -9.10 -3.03
CA VAL A 389 -15.71 -10.28 -3.63
C VAL A 389 -14.75 -11.48 -3.65
N LEU A 390 -13.50 -11.25 -4.07
CA LEU A 390 -12.49 -12.31 -4.08
C LEU A 390 -12.22 -12.86 -2.67
N ALA A 391 -12.14 -11.99 -1.66
CA ALA A 391 -11.98 -12.40 -0.27
C ALA A 391 -13.19 -13.20 0.24
N SER A 392 -14.42 -12.75 -0.10
CA SER A 392 -15.64 -13.45 0.27
C SER A 392 -15.72 -14.86 -0.34
N THR A 393 -15.24 -15.03 -1.59
CA THR A 393 -15.21 -16.36 -2.22
C THR A 393 -14.25 -17.32 -1.53
N LEU A 394 -13.14 -16.85 -0.99
CA LEU A 394 -12.19 -17.67 -0.24
C LEU A 394 -12.73 -18.13 1.10
N VAL A 395 -13.54 -17.30 1.76
CA VAL A 395 -14.02 -17.52 3.13
C VAL A 395 -15.55 -17.80 3.12
N ILE A 396 -16.10 -18.29 1.99
CA ILE A 396 -17.53 -18.58 1.82
C ILE A 396 -18.14 -19.33 3.02
N PRO A 397 -17.56 -20.44 3.56
CA PRO A 397 -18.19 -21.14 4.68
C PRO A 397 -18.32 -20.25 5.92
N VAL A 398 -17.29 -19.47 6.24
CA VAL A 398 -17.29 -18.58 7.41
C VAL A 398 -18.21 -17.38 7.20
N VAL A 399 -18.21 -16.82 5.98
CA VAL A 399 -19.12 -15.73 5.60
C VAL A 399 -20.57 -16.18 5.63
N ALA A 400 -20.89 -17.38 5.13
CA ALA A 400 -22.24 -17.92 5.15
C ALA A 400 -22.74 -18.11 6.59
N ILE A 401 -21.94 -18.71 7.48
CA ILE A 401 -22.28 -18.85 8.89
C ILE A 401 -22.47 -17.47 9.52
N SER A 402 -21.55 -16.55 9.33
CA SER A 402 -21.62 -15.19 9.90
C SER A 402 -22.82 -14.39 9.41
N LEU A 403 -23.30 -14.66 8.18
CA LEU A 403 -24.48 -14.00 7.61
C LEU A 403 -25.77 -14.34 8.41
N PHE A 404 -25.90 -15.58 8.84
CA PHE A 404 -27.07 -16.05 9.60
C PHE A 404 -26.97 -15.79 11.09
N THR A 405 -25.75 -15.85 11.66
CA THR A 405 -25.53 -15.76 13.10
C THR A 405 -25.18 -14.37 13.59
N ALA A 406 -24.57 -13.53 12.73
CA ALA A 406 -24.11 -12.19 13.10
C ALA A 406 -24.35 -11.17 11.98
N PRO A 407 -25.60 -10.72 11.72
CA PRO A 407 -25.90 -9.78 10.65
C PRO A 407 -25.14 -8.44 10.77
N LEU A 408 -24.77 -8.04 11.98
CA LEU A 408 -23.91 -6.87 12.23
C LEU A 408 -22.51 -7.00 11.59
N PHE A 409 -22.07 -8.21 11.28
CA PHE A 409 -20.82 -8.46 10.55
C PHE A 409 -20.82 -7.81 9.17
N ILE A 410 -21.90 -7.96 8.40
CA ILE A 410 -22.01 -7.36 7.05
C ILE A 410 -21.91 -5.84 7.15
N VAL A 411 -22.59 -5.26 8.15
CA VAL A 411 -22.55 -3.82 8.41
C VAL A 411 -21.12 -3.37 8.72
N SER A 412 -20.39 -4.12 9.55
CA SER A 412 -19.00 -3.77 9.89
C SER A 412 -18.05 -3.87 8.69
N VAL A 413 -18.16 -4.92 7.86
CA VAL A 413 -17.38 -5.05 6.62
C VAL A 413 -17.73 -3.93 5.64
N ALA A 414 -19.02 -3.66 5.44
CA ALA A 414 -19.49 -2.58 4.57
C ALA A 414 -18.96 -1.22 5.04
N LEU A 415 -19.04 -0.92 6.33
CA LEU A 415 -18.50 0.30 6.93
C LEU A 415 -16.99 0.41 6.74
N CYS A 416 -16.24 -0.67 6.92
CA CYS A 416 -14.78 -0.68 6.69
C CYS A 416 -14.44 -0.43 5.22
N VAL A 417 -15.14 -1.07 4.27
CA VAL A 417 -14.91 -0.85 2.82
C VAL A 417 -15.30 0.57 2.43
N VAL A 418 -16.48 1.03 2.86
CA VAL A 418 -16.95 2.42 2.61
C VAL A 418 -16.01 3.44 3.27
N GLY A 419 -15.60 3.19 4.50
CA GLY A 419 -14.63 4.01 5.23
C GLY A 419 -13.28 4.08 4.51
N GLY A 420 -12.75 2.95 4.04
CA GLY A 420 -11.54 2.89 3.22
C GLY A 420 -11.65 3.72 1.93
N VAL A 421 -12.76 3.59 1.20
CA VAL A 421 -13.04 4.41 0.00
C VAL A 421 -13.17 5.90 0.37
N TRP A 422 -13.77 6.21 1.51
CA TRP A 422 -13.94 7.59 2.01
C TRP A 422 -12.59 8.22 2.40
N ILE A 423 -11.73 7.49 3.10
CA ILE A 423 -10.37 7.92 3.45
C ILE A 423 -9.56 8.24 2.19
N VAL A 424 -9.64 7.38 1.16
CA VAL A 424 -8.97 7.63 -0.11
C VAL A 424 -9.56 8.86 -0.81
N ARG A 425 -10.88 9.05 -0.76
CA ARG A 425 -11.54 10.25 -1.30
C ARG A 425 -11.05 11.51 -0.61
N LEU A 426 -10.88 11.49 0.71
CA LEU A 426 -10.28 12.59 1.48
C LEU A 426 -8.82 12.82 1.07
N GLY A 427 -8.03 11.75 0.90
CA GLY A 427 -6.66 11.85 0.41
C GLY A 427 -6.57 12.50 -0.98
N VAL A 428 -7.48 12.19 -1.89
CA VAL A 428 -7.58 12.86 -3.20
C VAL A 428 -8.04 14.32 -3.04
N ALA A 429 -8.98 14.61 -2.16
CA ALA A 429 -9.42 15.97 -1.90
C ALA A 429 -8.32 16.84 -1.27
N ALA A 430 -7.51 16.27 -0.39
CA ALA A 430 -6.36 16.95 0.21
C ALA A 430 -5.28 17.35 -0.79
N THR A 431 -5.28 16.81 -2.02
CA THR A 431 -4.36 17.23 -3.09
C THR A 431 -4.86 18.42 -3.91
N HIS A 432 -6.06 18.94 -3.62
CA HIS A 432 -6.63 20.11 -4.30
C HIS A 432 -5.74 21.38 -4.20
N PRO A 433 -5.20 21.76 -3.02
CA PRO A 433 -4.30 22.92 -2.93
C PRO A 433 -3.02 22.77 -3.76
N VAL A 434 -2.52 21.54 -3.95
CA VAL A 434 -1.35 21.26 -4.80
C VAL A 434 -1.65 21.58 -6.26
N LEU A 435 -2.85 21.23 -6.76
CA LEU A 435 -3.27 21.56 -8.12
C LEU A 435 -3.40 23.09 -8.32
N ARG A 436 -4.03 23.76 -7.37
CA ARG A 436 -4.15 25.24 -7.41
C ARG A 436 -2.78 25.91 -7.40
N GLY A 437 -1.86 25.48 -6.54
CA GLY A 437 -0.50 26.00 -6.50
C GLY A 437 0.24 25.87 -7.83
N VAL A 438 0.05 24.73 -8.53
CA VAL A 438 0.61 24.52 -9.87
C VAL A 438 0.05 25.49 -10.93
N LEU A 439 -1.22 25.86 -10.83
CA LEU A 439 -1.87 26.77 -11.79
C LEU A 439 -1.62 28.24 -11.47
N THR A 440 -1.42 28.61 -10.20
CA THR A 440 -1.16 30.00 -9.78
C THR A 440 0.28 30.46 -10.02
N GLU A 441 1.23 29.54 -10.07
CA GLU A 441 2.66 29.84 -10.30
C GLU A 441 3.19 29.08 -11.54
N PRO A 442 2.71 29.41 -12.76
CA PRO A 442 3.08 28.68 -13.97
C PRO A 442 4.55 28.93 -14.41
N ASP A 443 5.16 30.04 -13.99
CA ASP A 443 6.45 30.51 -14.52
C ASP A 443 7.67 30.19 -13.65
N GLN A 444 7.54 29.46 -12.56
CA GLN A 444 8.71 28.94 -11.86
C GLN A 444 9.33 27.80 -12.68
N THR A 445 10.07 28.19 -13.71
CA THR A 445 11.03 27.33 -14.42
C THR A 445 12.14 26.98 -13.45
N PHE A 446 12.21 25.71 -13.08
CA PHE A 446 13.31 25.12 -12.31
C PHE A 446 14.34 24.50 -13.26
#